data_56b35f0c9ab2ad0c5aa9c0217e629960
#
_entry.id   56b35f0c9ab2ad0c5aa9c0217e629960
#
_cell.length_a   1.000
_cell.length_b   1.000
_cell.length_c   1.000
_cell.angle_alpha   90.00
_cell.angle_beta   90.00
_cell.angle_gamma   90.00
#
_symmetry.space_group_name_H-M   'P 1'
#
loop_
_entity.id
_entity.type
_entity.pdbx_description
1 polymer ?
#
loop_
_entity_poly.entity_id
_entity_poly.type
_entity_poly.pdbx_seq_one_letter_code
_entity_poly.pdbx_strand_id
1 'polypeptide(L)'
;MGRGFDPLLRHHPLMKSRLPFPILYEDNDVIVIDKPAGMLTAHTRAMETNTAEEWLNDYVRRGQAKSRKHVWLVHRLDRETSGVMMFAKAEEVAETFRANWNELTEKTYLARVDGVMSEEKGVFVSWLREDDDGYRVRSVKAPKNGRQTGDHKVKLARTEWRKLSTCDGTTLVEVSLKSGRKNQIRVHFSEAGHPVIGDVKYGGPRASRLYLDSLRLRFRHPHTGEWMMVGHLSPLTPTP
;
A
#
# COMPACT_ATOMS: atom_id res chain seq x y z
N MET A 1 33.15 21.55 1.90
CA MET A 1 32.46 20.32 1.49
C MET A 1 31.50 19.93 2.60
N GLY A 2 30.28 20.44 2.55
CA GLY A 2 29.24 20.18 3.54
C GLY A 2 28.53 18.91 3.18
N ARG A 3 28.52 17.90 4.08
CA ARG A 3 27.65 16.73 3.96
C ARG A 3 26.23 17.21 4.25
N GLY A 4 25.38 17.20 3.23
CA GLY A 4 23.97 17.46 3.35
C GLY A 4 23.33 16.42 4.26
N PHE A 5 22.83 16.86 5.38
CA PHE A 5 21.98 16.08 6.28
C PHE A 5 20.63 15.95 5.59
N ASP A 6 20.23 14.73 5.23
CA ASP A 6 18.88 14.44 4.76
C ASP A 6 17.94 14.35 5.99
N PRO A 7 17.06 15.34 6.25
CA PRO A 7 16.24 15.36 7.45
C PRO A 7 15.08 14.37 7.43
N LEU A 8 14.93 13.57 6.37
CA LEU A 8 13.75 12.76 6.12
C LEU A 8 13.85 11.29 6.56
N LEU A 9 15.02 10.84 7.01
CA LEU A 9 15.24 9.50 7.57
C LEU A 9 15.50 9.58 9.07
N ARG A 10 14.48 9.79 9.87
CA ARG A 10 14.59 9.57 11.32
C ARG A 10 14.54 8.07 11.59
N HIS A 11 15.70 7.44 11.71
CA HIS A 11 15.82 6.12 12.30
C HIS A 11 15.52 6.21 13.80
N HIS A 12 14.38 5.72 14.23
CA HIS A 12 14.15 5.45 15.64
C HIS A 12 15.00 4.22 16.06
N PRO A 13 15.69 4.28 17.22
CA PRO A 13 16.37 3.10 17.74
C PRO A 13 15.33 1.99 17.96
N LEU A 14 15.62 0.81 17.43
CA LEU A 14 14.82 -0.41 17.57
C LEU A 14 14.54 -0.71 19.05
N MET A 15 13.42 -0.25 19.58
CA MET A 15 12.83 -0.87 20.75
C MET A 15 12.50 -2.31 20.36
N LYS A 16 12.94 -3.29 21.14
CA LYS A 16 12.54 -4.70 21.01
C LYS A 16 11.04 -4.80 21.25
N SER A 17 10.23 -4.39 20.23
CA SER A 17 8.79 -4.54 20.24
C SER A 17 8.46 -6.01 20.02
N ARG A 18 7.49 -6.54 20.77
CA ARG A 18 6.85 -7.84 20.50
C ARG A 18 6.10 -7.87 19.15
N LEU A 19 6.20 -6.80 18.35
CA LEU A 19 5.54 -6.68 17.08
C LEU A 19 6.21 -7.55 16.02
N PRO A 20 5.44 -8.25 15.17
CA PRO A 20 5.97 -9.06 14.08
C PRO A 20 6.42 -8.22 12.86
N PHE A 21 6.51 -6.90 13.01
CA PHE A 21 6.91 -5.94 11.99
C PHE A 21 7.58 -4.70 12.59
N PRO A 22 8.44 -4.00 11.84
CA PRO A 22 9.04 -2.74 12.27
C PRO A 22 8.03 -1.58 12.32
N ILE A 23 8.20 -0.68 13.29
CA ILE A 23 7.62 0.66 13.25
C ILE A 23 8.63 1.56 12.54
N LEU A 24 8.21 2.18 11.43
CA LEU A 24 9.04 3.06 10.62
C LEU A 24 9.00 4.52 11.11
N TYR A 25 7.83 4.93 11.62
CA TYR A 25 7.61 6.24 12.20
C TYR A 25 6.47 6.19 13.21
N GLU A 26 6.57 6.96 14.27
CA GLU A 26 5.49 7.13 15.25
C GLU A 26 5.58 8.50 15.91
N ASP A 27 4.43 9.17 16.07
CA ASP A 27 4.24 10.36 16.89
C ASP A 27 2.90 10.29 17.67
N ASN A 28 2.34 11.45 18.02
CA ASN A 28 1.05 11.50 18.72
C ASN A 28 -0.15 11.24 17.81
N ASP A 29 -0.04 11.52 16.52
CA ASP A 29 -1.15 11.51 15.55
C ASP A 29 -1.17 10.25 14.69
N VAL A 30 0.01 9.74 14.30
CA VAL A 30 0.12 8.61 13.36
C VAL A 30 1.16 7.59 13.80
N ILE A 31 0.99 6.35 13.32
CA ILE A 31 1.97 5.28 13.37
C ILE A 31 2.11 4.64 11.99
N VAL A 32 3.34 4.52 11.52
CA VAL A 32 3.68 3.96 10.20
C VAL A 32 4.54 2.72 10.39
N ILE A 33 4.16 1.63 9.76
CA ILE A 33 4.79 0.32 9.89
C ILE A 33 5.27 -0.22 8.54
N ASP A 34 6.17 -1.19 8.58
CA ASP A 34 6.48 -2.07 7.46
C ASP A 34 5.67 -3.36 7.61
N LYS A 35 4.52 -3.44 6.93
CA LYS A 35 3.64 -4.61 6.99
C LYS A 35 4.24 -5.78 6.22
N PRO A 36 4.45 -6.96 6.83
CA PRO A 36 4.90 -8.13 6.10
C PRO A 36 3.85 -8.64 5.09
N ALA A 37 4.31 -9.28 4.02
CA ALA A 37 3.44 -10.03 3.12
C ALA A 37 2.74 -11.18 3.87
N GLY A 38 1.52 -11.50 3.49
CA GLY A 38 0.70 -12.55 4.13
C GLY A 38 -0.09 -12.09 5.36
N MET A 39 0.23 -10.92 5.93
CA MET A 39 -0.50 -10.35 7.06
C MET A 39 -1.71 -9.52 6.59
N LEU A 40 -2.86 -9.73 7.23
CA LEU A 40 -4.03 -8.88 7.04
C LEU A 40 -3.82 -7.50 7.67
N THR A 41 -4.39 -6.49 7.04
CA THR A 41 -4.42 -5.13 7.59
C THR A 41 -5.31 -5.03 8.82
N ALA A 42 -6.54 -5.53 8.71
CA ALA A 42 -7.59 -5.50 9.72
C ALA A 42 -8.47 -6.75 9.60
N HIS A 43 -9.34 -6.97 10.56
CA HIS A 43 -10.29 -8.09 10.54
C HIS A 43 -11.14 -8.11 9.27
N THR A 44 -11.40 -9.31 8.80
CA THR A 44 -12.37 -9.60 7.74
C THR A 44 -13.66 -10.15 8.38
N ARG A 45 -14.68 -10.39 7.54
CA ARG A 45 -15.90 -11.08 7.99
C ARG A 45 -15.63 -12.48 8.56
N ALA A 46 -14.53 -13.10 8.17
CA ALA A 46 -14.10 -14.40 8.68
C ALA A 46 -13.44 -14.33 10.08
N MET A 47 -13.41 -13.16 10.72
CA MET A 47 -12.84 -12.96 12.06
C MET A 47 -11.41 -13.50 12.20
N GLU A 48 -10.61 -13.38 11.14
CA GLU A 48 -9.20 -13.81 11.18
C GLU A 48 -8.41 -12.94 12.16
N THR A 49 -7.61 -13.58 12.98
CA THR A 49 -6.76 -12.96 14.01
C THR A 49 -5.36 -12.62 13.48
N ASN A 50 -4.53 -11.99 14.29
CA ASN A 50 -3.15 -11.58 13.93
C ASN A 50 -3.08 -10.55 12.80
N THR A 51 -4.01 -9.61 12.77
CA THR A 51 -3.98 -8.48 11.84
C THR A 51 -3.01 -7.39 12.30
N ALA A 52 -2.54 -6.54 11.39
CA ALA A 52 -1.68 -5.41 11.75
C ALA A 52 -2.37 -4.46 12.74
N GLU A 53 -3.67 -4.20 12.55
CA GLU A 53 -4.49 -3.37 13.44
C GLU A 53 -4.56 -3.96 14.87
N GLU A 54 -4.74 -5.27 15.00
CA GLU A 54 -4.82 -5.95 16.28
C GLU A 54 -3.48 -5.86 17.05
N TRP A 55 -2.37 -6.16 16.38
CA TRP A 55 -1.03 -6.01 16.96
C TRP A 55 -0.73 -4.58 17.41
N LEU A 56 -1.12 -3.58 16.61
CA LEU A 56 -0.92 -2.18 16.98
C LEU A 56 -1.83 -1.74 18.12
N ASN A 57 -3.07 -2.25 18.21
CA ASN A 57 -3.94 -1.99 19.34
C ASN A 57 -3.35 -2.51 20.65
N ASP A 58 -2.76 -3.71 20.64
CA ASP A 58 -2.06 -4.26 21.80
C ASP A 58 -0.81 -3.44 22.16
N TYR A 59 -0.07 -3.01 21.14
CA TYR A 59 1.11 -2.16 21.31
C TYR A 59 0.77 -0.82 21.98
N VAL A 60 -0.20 -0.06 21.46
CA VAL A 60 -0.54 1.26 22.01
C VAL A 60 -1.18 1.18 23.39
N ARG A 61 -1.83 0.06 23.72
CA ARG A 61 -2.37 -0.23 25.05
C ARG A 61 -1.31 -0.65 26.06
N ARG A 62 -0.11 -0.99 25.61
CA ARG A 62 1.02 -1.46 26.44
C ARG A 62 0.63 -2.64 27.35
N GLY A 63 -0.20 -3.55 26.85
CA GLY A 63 -0.71 -4.69 27.61
C GLY A 63 -1.76 -4.34 28.69
N GLN A 64 -2.23 -3.10 28.75
CA GLN A 64 -3.28 -2.68 29.69
C GLN A 64 -4.67 -2.89 29.07
N ALA A 65 -5.35 -3.96 29.44
CA ALA A 65 -6.68 -4.31 28.89
C ALA A 65 -7.74 -3.20 29.06
N LYS A 66 -7.64 -2.37 30.12
CA LYS A 66 -8.55 -1.25 30.38
C LYS A 66 -8.18 0.04 29.64
N SER A 67 -7.06 0.08 28.91
CA SER A 67 -6.64 1.25 28.14
C SER A 67 -7.62 1.51 27.00
N ARG A 68 -8.04 2.77 26.84
CA ARG A 68 -8.87 3.24 25.72
C ARG A 68 -8.04 3.58 24.48
N LYS A 69 -6.71 3.46 24.54
CA LYS A 69 -5.86 3.73 23.39
C LYS A 69 -6.17 2.75 22.27
N HIS A 70 -6.27 3.28 21.06
CA HIS A 70 -6.66 2.54 19.87
C HIS A 70 -5.94 3.13 18.65
N VAL A 71 -5.71 2.31 17.62
CA VAL A 71 -5.29 2.79 16.30
C VAL A 71 -6.47 2.71 15.34
N TRP A 72 -6.53 3.65 14.43
CA TRP A 72 -7.61 3.82 13.46
C TRP A 72 -7.10 3.58 12.06
N LEU A 73 -7.81 2.75 11.31
CA LEU A 73 -7.46 2.46 9.93
C LEU A 73 -7.73 3.67 9.04
N VAL A 74 -6.73 4.12 8.30
CA VAL A 74 -6.84 5.22 7.31
C VAL A 74 -6.80 4.73 5.88
N HIS A 75 -6.03 3.66 5.61
CA HIS A 75 -5.98 2.94 4.34
C HIS A 75 -5.66 1.47 4.58
N ARG A 76 -5.60 0.70 3.51
CA ARG A 76 -5.28 -0.72 3.58
C ARG A 76 -4.31 -1.15 2.49
N LEU A 77 -3.53 -2.17 2.78
CA LEU A 77 -2.83 -3.00 1.82
C LEU A 77 -3.53 -4.35 1.68
N ASP A 78 -3.41 -4.98 0.53
CA ASP A 78 -3.85 -6.35 0.36
C ASP A 78 -3.03 -7.29 1.27
N ARG A 79 -3.55 -8.47 1.62
CA ARG A 79 -2.87 -9.46 2.47
C ARG A 79 -1.45 -9.73 1.98
N GLU A 80 -1.31 -10.01 0.68
CA GLU A 80 -0.05 -10.42 0.06
C GLU A 80 0.92 -9.26 -0.23
N THR A 81 0.42 -8.00 -0.20
CA THR A 81 1.24 -6.80 -0.39
C THR A 81 1.98 -6.48 0.89
N SER A 82 3.29 -6.28 0.80
CA SER A 82 4.14 -5.82 1.91
C SER A 82 4.38 -4.32 1.87
N GLY A 83 5.02 -3.78 2.91
CA GLY A 83 5.61 -2.45 2.93
C GLY A 83 4.84 -1.42 3.73
N VAL A 84 5.11 -0.15 3.43
CA VAL A 84 4.70 1.01 4.22
C VAL A 84 3.19 1.12 4.36
N MET A 85 2.74 1.14 5.59
CA MET A 85 1.34 1.27 5.95
C MET A 85 1.15 2.17 7.17
N MET A 86 0.17 3.07 7.15
CA MET A 86 -0.10 4.06 8.20
C MET A 86 -1.44 3.79 8.89
N PHE A 87 -1.46 4.05 10.19
CA PHE A 87 -2.67 4.14 11.02
C PHE A 87 -2.69 5.49 11.73
N ALA A 88 -3.87 6.00 12.07
CA ALA A 88 -4.03 7.14 12.94
C ALA A 88 -4.12 6.68 14.41
N LYS A 89 -3.78 7.57 15.34
CA LYS A 89 -3.87 7.32 16.80
C LYS A 89 -5.05 8.05 17.46
N ALA A 90 -5.81 8.83 16.65
CA ALA A 90 -7.05 9.47 17.03
C ALA A 90 -8.09 9.34 15.91
N GLU A 91 -9.38 9.33 16.27
CA GLU A 91 -10.48 9.14 15.32
C GLU A 91 -10.59 10.31 14.35
N GLU A 92 -10.46 11.52 14.84
CA GLU A 92 -10.53 12.76 14.05
C GLU A 92 -9.44 12.83 12.99
N VAL A 93 -8.24 12.33 13.35
CA VAL A 93 -7.11 12.20 12.40
C VAL A 93 -7.44 11.18 11.33
N ALA A 94 -8.03 10.03 11.70
CA ALA A 94 -8.43 9.01 10.76
C ALA A 94 -9.52 9.51 9.80
N GLU A 95 -10.50 10.22 10.30
CA GLU A 95 -11.58 10.81 9.49
C GLU A 95 -11.03 11.82 8.49
N THR A 96 -10.14 12.70 8.93
CA THR A 96 -9.46 13.67 8.06
C THR A 96 -8.74 12.98 6.89
N PHE A 97 -7.97 11.92 7.18
CA PHE A 97 -7.29 11.16 6.13
C PHE A 97 -8.27 10.41 5.22
N ARG A 98 -9.30 9.76 5.77
CA ARG A 98 -10.28 9.02 4.95
C ARG A 98 -11.04 9.94 3.99
N ALA A 99 -11.43 11.13 4.44
CA ALA A 99 -12.13 12.11 3.62
C ALA A 99 -11.26 12.67 2.49
N ASN A 100 -9.96 12.89 2.75
CA ASN A 100 -9.07 13.61 1.85
C ASN A 100 -7.84 12.78 1.43
N TRP A 101 -7.95 11.45 1.43
CA TRP A 101 -6.81 10.54 1.26
C TRP A 101 -5.92 10.86 0.05
N ASN A 102 -6.51 11.10 -1.11
CA ASN A 102 -5.74 11.35 -2.34
C ASN A 102 -5.11 12.75 -2.40
N GLU A 103 -5.62 13.70 -1.62
CA GLU A 103 -5.08 15.06 -1.53
C GLU A 103 -3.96 15.13 -0.48
N LEU A 104 -4.12 14.37 0.60
CA LEU A 104 -3.19 14.35 1.72
C LEU A 104 -2.08 13.30 1.59
N THR A 105 -2.12 12.42 0.56
CA THR A 105 -1.13 11.34 0.46
C THR A 105 -0.68 11.07 -0.97
N GLU A 106 0.59 10.67 -1.09
CA GLU A 106 1.20 10.13 -2.31
C GLU A 106 1.78 8.74 -1.99
N LYS A 107 1.47 7.75 -2.82
CA LYS A 107 1.87 6.35 -2.62
C LYS A 107 2.77 5.90 -3.73
N THR A 108 3.92 5.36 -3.38
CA THR A 108 4.85 4.76 -4.33
C THR A 108 5.03 3.28 -3.99
N TYR A 109 4.92 2.44 -5.00
CA TYR A 109 5.12 0.99 -4.90
C TYR A 109 6.27 0.55 -5.78
N LEU A 110 6.85 -0.60 -5.46
CA LEU A 110 7.65 -1.39 -6.38
C LEU A 110 6.88 -2.65 -6.75
N ALA A 111 6.93 -3.01 -8.02
CA ALA A 111 6.42 -4.29 -8.50
C ALA A 111 7.44 -4.93 -9.46
N ARG A 112 7.65 -6.24 -9.33
CA ARG A 112 8.34 -7.02 -10.35
C ARG A 112 7.28 -7.73 -11.17
N VAL A 113 7.26 -7.46 -12.46
CA VAL A 113 6.28 -7.99 -13.39
C VAL A 113 6.92 -8.97 -14.36
N ASP A 114 6.13 -9.90 -14.86
CA ASP A 114 6.53 -10.90 -15.85
C ASP A 114 6.75 -10.27 -17.23
N GLY A 115 7.76 -10.75 -17.94
CA GLY A 115 8.12 -10.26 -19.25
C GLY A 115 8.94 -8.96 -19.23
N VAL A 116 9.51 -8.64 -20.38
CA VAL A 116 10.29 -7.42 -20.65
C VAL A 116 9.35 -6.37 -21.22
N MET A 117 9.06 -5.33 -20.46
CA MET A 117 8.24 -4.21 -20.94
C MET A 117 9.08 -3.35 -21.90
N SER A 118 8.51 -3.06 -23.08
CA SER A 118 9.15 -2.23 -24.10
C SER A 118 9.20 -0.75 -23.71
N GLU A 119 8.13 -0.27 -23.08
CA GLU A 119 8.00 1.12 -22.70
C GLU A 119 8.77 1.44 -21.44
N GLU A 120 9.33 2.66 -21.35
CA GLU A 120 10.04 3.15 -20.16
C GLU A 120 9.08 3.65 -19.07
N LYS A 121 7.89 4.10 -19.46
CA LYS A 121 6.86 4.59 -18.55
C LYS A 121 5.48 4.52 -19.20
N GLY A 122 4.44 4.52 -18.39
CA GLY A 122 3.08 4.52 -18.90
C GLY A 122 2.03 4.84 -17.85
N VAL A 123 0.79 4.86 -18.29
CA VAL A 123 -0.38 5.12 -17.47
C VAL A 123 -1.48 4.14 -17.84
N PHE A 124 -1.99 3.41 -16.86
CA PHE A 124 -3.18 2.61 -17.01
C PHE A 124 -4.38 3.36 -16.42
N VAL A 125 -5.46 3.40 -17.19
CA VAL A 125 -6.74 4.01 -16.75
C VAL A 125 -7.86 3.07 -17.13
N SER A 126 -8.61 2.58 -16.15
CA SER A 126 -9.76 1.72 -16.38
C SER A 126 -10.82 1.87 -15.28
N TRP A 127 -12.04 1.42 -15.57
CA TRP A 127 -13.07 1.27 -14.56
C TRP A 127 -12.96 -0.12 -13.96
N LEU A 128 -12.68 -0.20 -12.66
CA LEU A 128 -12.55 -1.46 -11.96
C LEU A 128 -13.85 -1.80 -11.22
N ARG A 129 -14.27 -3.06 -11.35
CA ARG A 129 -15.40 -3.63 -10.61
C ARG A 129 -14.94 -4.82 -9.81
N GLU A 130 -15.35 -4.86 -8.56
CA GLU A 130 -15.21 -6.05 -7.70
C GLU A 130 -16.34 -7.03 -8.01
N ASP A 131 -16.02 -8.31 -8.16
CA ASP A 131 -17.01 -9.37 -8.36
C ASP A 131 -17.93 -9.47 -7.13
N ASP A 132 -19.09 -10.10 -7.30
CA ASP A 132 -20.13 -10.10 -6.25
C ASP A 132 -19.74 -10.91 -5.01
N ASP A 133 -18.88 -11.91 -5.16
CA ASP A 133 -18.27 -12.68 -4.07
C ASP A 133 -17.10 -11.94 -3.39
N GLY A 134 -16.71 -10.78 -3.95
CA GLY A 134 -15.58 -10.00 -3.45
C GLY A 134 -14.22 -10.62 -3.72
N TYR A 135 -14.14 -11.72 -4.48
CA TYR A 135 -12.88 -12.43 -4.69
C TYR A 135 -11.99 -11.73 -5.70
N ARG A 136 -12.48 -11.41 -6.90
CA ARG A 136 -11.71 -10.76 -7.98
C ARG A 136 -12.15 -9.33 -8.24
N VAL A 137 -11.24 -8.58 -8.85
CA VAL A 137 -11.49 -7.27 -9.46
C VAL A 137 -11.09 -7.37 -10.92
N ARG A 138 -11.85 -6.76 -11.81
CA ARG A 138 -11.58 -6.72 -13.26
C ARG A 138 -11.94 -5.38 -13.85
N SER A 139 -11.36 -5.06 -14.99
CA SER A 139 -11.79 -3.90 -15.77
C SER A 139 -13.18 -4.14 -16.38
N VAL A 140 -13.97 -3.11 -16.42
CA VAL A 140 -15.28 -3.08 -17.05
C VAL A 140 -15.41 -1.89 -18.01
N LYS A 141 -16.36 -1.95 -18.93
CA LYS A 141 -16.64 -0.82 -19.83
C LYS A 141 -17.00 0.42 -19.03
N ALA A 142 -16.55 1.57 -19.53
CA ALA A 142 -16.91 2.86 -18.95
C ALA A 142 -18.44 3.00 -18.85
N PRO A 143 -18.95 3.57 -17.77
CA PRO A 143 -20.35 3.91 -17.65
C PRO A 143 -20.82 4.82 -18.81
N LYS A 144 -22.04 4.61 -19.31
CA LYS A 144 -22.58 5.28 -20.53
C LYS A 144 -22.43 6.80 -20.55
N ASN A 145 -22.29 7.46 -19.41
CA ASN A 145 -22.17 8.92 -19.30
C ASN A 145 -20.83 9.37 -18.71
N GLY A 146 -19.81 8.51 -18.61
CA GLY A 146 -18.51 8.85 -17.99
C GLY A 146 -18.61 9.24 -16.50
N ARG A 147 -19.82 9.22 -15.93
CA ARG A 147 -20.06 9.50 -14.51
C ARG A 147 -20.05 8.21 -13.73
N GLN A 148 -19.64 8.26 -12.45
CA GLN A 148 -19.81 7.11 -11.55
C GLN A 148 -21.26 6.63 -11.63
N THR A 149 -21.44 5.36 -11.98
CA THR A 149 -22.76 4.73 -11.97
C THR A 149 -23.28 4.64 -10.55
N GLY A 150 -24.59 4.46 -10.37
CA GLY A 150 -25.16 4.09 -9.07
C GLY A 150 -24.64 2.74 -8.52
N ASP A 151 -23.87 1.98 -9.31
CA ASP A 151 -23.14 0.79 -8.82
C ASP A 151 -21.85 1.25 -8.12
N HIS A 152 -21.92 1.33 -6.80
CA HIS A 152 -20.79 1.67 -5.92
C HIS A 152 -19.58 0.74 -6.06
N LYS A 153 -19.75 -0.42 -6.71
CA LYS A 153 -18.67 -1.37 -6.97
C LYS A 153 -17.81 -0.99 -8.18
N VAL A 154 -18.29 -0.11 -9.07
CA VAL A 154 -17.56 0.34 -10.27
C VAL A 154 -16.87 1.68 -9.99
N LYS A 155 -15.54 1.70 -10.04
CA LYS A 155 -14.74 2.88 -9.70
C LYS A 155 -13.61 3.10 -10.69
N LEU A 156 -13.40 4.36 -11.09
CA LEU A 156 -12.25 4.73 -11.91
C LEU A 156 -10.94 4.49 -11.15
N ALA A 157 -9.97 3.92 -11.85
CA ALA A 157 -8.63 3.62 -11.37
C ALA A 157 -7.59 4.21 -12.33
N ARG A 158 -6.54 4.85 -11.75
CA ARG A 158 -5.41 5.40 -12.50
C ARG A 158 -4.11 4.95 -11.83
N THR A 159 -3.25 4.29 -12.60
CA THR A 159 -1.93 3.78 -12.19
C THR A 159 -0.88 4.36 -13.12
N GLU A 160 0.05 5.13 -12.59
CA GLU A 160 1.22 5.63 -13.32
C GLU A 160 2.41 4.73 -12.98
N TRP A 161 3.24 4.41 -13.96
CA TRP A 161 4.40 3.56 -13.73
C TRP A 161 5.60 4.01 -14.56
N ARG A 162 6.81 3.68 -14.09
CA ARG A 162 8.06 3.78 -14.85
C ARG A 162 8.92 2.55 -14.62
N LYS A 163 9.58 2.10 -15.67
CA LYS A 163 10.55 1.01 -15.64
C LYS A 163 11.81 1.46 -14.90
N LEU A 164 12.31 0.60 -14.01
CA LEU A 164 13.57 0.82 -13.31
C LEU A 164 14.68 -0.04 -13.87
N SER A 165 14.39 -1.31 -14.11
CA SER A 165 15.37 -2.28 -14.66
C SER A 165 14.66 -3.50 -15.23
N THR A 166 15.39 -4.26 -16.03
CA THR A 166 14.99 -5.58 -16.50
C THR A 166 16.06 -6.60 -16.11
N CYS A 167 15.63 -7.77 -15.68
CA CYS A 167 16.51 -8.89 -15.33
C CYS A 167 15.76 -10.20 -15.47
N ASP A 168 16.39 -11.21 -16.06
CA ASP A 168 15.88 -12.58 -16.14
C ASP A 168 14.45 -12.67 -16.70
N GLY A 169 14.18 -11.96 -17.79
CA GLY A 169 12.86 -11.96 -18.43
C GLY A 169 11.76 -11.25 -17.61
N THR A 170 12.11 -10.53 -16.56
CA THR A 170 11.18 -9.74 -15.74
C THR A 170 11.49 -8.25 -15.77
N THR A 171 10.55 -7.41 -15.45
CA THR A 171 10.72 -5.96 -15.33
C THR A 171 10.42 -5.49 -13.92
N LEU A 172 11.33 -4.70 -13.32
CA LEU A 172 11.07 -3.98 -12.09
C LEU A 172 10.50 -2.60 -12.44
N VAL A 173 9.35 -2.27 -11.87
CA VAL A 173 8.67 -0.99 -12.09
C VAL A 173 8.41 -0.27 -10.79
N GLU A 174 8.56 1.05 -10.82
CA GLU A 174 8.04 1.94 -9.79
C GLU A 174 6.64 2.39 -10.21
N VAL A 175 5.70 2.33 -9.27
CA VAL A 175 4.27 2.59 -9.52
C VAL A 175 3.78 3.69 -8.59
N SER A 176 3.14 4.70 -9.16
CA SER A 176 2.46 5.78 -8.42
C SER A 176 0.95 5.66 -8.56
N LEU A 177 0.24 5.62 -7.44
CA LEU A 177 -1.22 5.49 -7.43
C LEU A 177 -1.90 6.83 -7.21
N LYS A 178 -2.76 7.22 -8.17
CA LYS A 178 -3.70 8.35 -8.04
C LYS A 178 -5.07 7.93 -7.51
N SER A 179 -5.27 6.63 -7.31
CA SER A 179 -6.45 6.01 -6.71
C SER A 179 -5.99 4.78 -5.93
N GLY A 180 -6.82 4.24 -5.04
CA GLY A 180 -6.48 3.07 -4.22
C GLY A 180 -7.57 2.01 -4.27
N ARG A 181 -7.84 1.44 -5.47
CA ARG A 181 -8.84 0.38 -5.62
C ARG A 181 -8.23 -0.96 -5.24
N LYS A 182 -9.06 -1.87 -4.75
CA LYS A 182 -8.66 -3.24 -4.41
C LYS A 182 -7.94 -3.89 -5.60
N ASN A 183 -6.79 -4.49 -5.35
CA ASN A 183 -5.95 -5.18 -6.33
C ASN A 183 -5.59 -4.34 -7.59
N GLN A 184 -5.67 -3.01 -7.55
CA GLN A 184 -5.57 -2.12 -8.72
C GLN A 184 -4.30 -2.36 -9.56
N ILE A 185 -3.13 -2.38 -8.93
CA ILE A 185 -1.84 -2.61 -9.62
C ILE A 185 -1.86 -3.99 -10.27
N ARG A 186 -2.31 -5.00 -9.55
CA ARG A 186 -2.34 -6.40 -9.97
C ARG A 186 -3.20 -6.60 -11.22
N VAL A 187 -4.39 -6.00 -11.24
CA VAL A 187 -5.32 -6.04 -12.39
C VAL A 187 -4.70 -5.33 -13.59
N HIS A 188 -4.23 -4.10 -13.42
CA HIS A 188 -3.71 -3.30 -14.53
C HIS A 188 -2.51 -3.97 -15.22
N PHE A 189 -1.54 -4.46 -14.47
CA PHE A 189 -0.39 -5.14 -15.06
C PHE A 189 -0.75 -6.50 -15.66
N SER A 190 -1.67 -7.25 -15.06
CA SER A 190 -2.17 -8.50 -15.64
C SER A 190 -2.87 -8.28 -16.97
N GLU A 191 -3.76 -7.28 -17.06
CA GLU A 191 -4.49 -6.96 -18.28
C GLU A 191 -3.59 -6.37 -19.38
N ALA A 192 -2.45 -5.78 -18.99
CA ALA A 192 -1.40 -5.33 -19.92
C ALA A 192 -0.48 -6.47 -20.41
N GLY A 193 -0.70 -7.72 -19.97
CA GLY A 193 0.11 -8.87 -20.35
C GLY A 193 1.40 -9.05 -19.53
N HIS A 194 1.57 -8.27 -18.47
CA HIS A 194 2.73 -8.28 -17.58
C HIS A 194 2.30 -8.49 -16.11
N PRO A 195 1.71 -9.65 -15.75
CA PRO A 195 1.24 -9.89 -14.39
C PRO A 195 2.37 -9.79 -13.37
N VAL A 196 2.05 -9.39 -12.14
CA VAL A 196 3.03 -9.30 -11.05
C VAL A 196 3.54 -10.70 -10.71
N ILE A 197 4.85 -10.86 -10.53
CA ILE A 197 5.47 -12.14 -10.12
C ILE A 197 4.89 -12.57 -8.76
N GLY A 198 4.51 -13.84 -8.64
CA GLY A 198 3.84 -14.41 -7.46
C GLY A 198 2.33 -14.18 -7.41
N ASP A 199 1.77 -13.48 -8.39
CA ASP A 199 0.33 -13.21 -8.44
C ASP A 199 -0.45 -14.29 -9.21
N VAL A 200 -0.54 -15.48 -8.65
CA VAL A 200 -1.28 -16.60 -9.26
C VAL A 200 -2.75 -16.25 -9.51
N LYS A 201 -3.34 -15.39 -8.67
CA LYS A 201 -4.73 -14.95 -8.81
C LYS A 201 -4.99 -14.20 -10.12
N TYR A 202 -4.02 -13.44 -10.58
CA TYR A 202 -4.09 -12.63 -11.79
C TYR A 202 -3.17 -13.13 -12.92
N GLY A 203 -2.81 -14.43 -12.88
CA GLY A 203 -2.09 -15.08 -13.98
C GLY A 203 -0.57 -14.94 -13.95
N GLY A 204 -0.02 -14.40 -12.87
CA GLY A 204 1.43 -14.28 -12.69
C GLY A 204 2.10 -15.62 -12.40
N PRO A 205 3.40 -15.77 -12.73
CA PRO A 205 4.19 -16.93 -12.38
C PRO A 205 4.21 -17.16 -10.87
N ARG A 206 4.26 -18.43 -10.44
CA ARG A 206 4.40 -18.80 -9.04
C ARG A 206 5.75 -18.34 -8.50
N ALA A 207 5.75 -17.78 -7.29
CA ALA A 207 6.94 -17.40 -6.57
C ALA A 207 6.72 -17.56 -5.07
N SER A 208 7.77 -17.34 -4.25
CA SER A 208 7.71 -17.45 -2.78
C SER A 208 6.75 -16.43 -2.14
N ARG A 209 6.48 -15.30 -2.82
CA ARG A 209 5.57 -14.24 -2.38
C ARG A 209 5.03 -13.45 -3.58
N LEU A 210 4.08 -12.56 -3.34
CA LEU A 210 3.72 -11.52 -4.29
C LEU A 210 4.84 -10.46 -4.32
N TYR A 211 5.41 -10.18 -5.50
CA TYR A 211 6.47 -9.19 -5.68
C TYR A 211 5.87 -7.80 -5.91
N LEU A 212 5.07 -7.37 -4.94
CA LEU A 212 4.44 -6.05 -4.85
C LEU A 212 4.66 -5.49 -3.45
N ASP A 213 5.26 -4.31 -3.39
CA ASP A 213 5.73 -3.70 -2.17
C ASP A 213 5.37 -2.21 -2.11
N SER A 214 4.76 -1.76 -1.03
CA SER A 214 4.48 -0.35 -0.75
C SER A 214 5.78 0.32 -0.28
N LEU A 215 6.53 0.92 -1.21
CA LEU A 215 7.88 1.43 -0.97
C LEU A 215 7.89 2.67 -0.08
N ARG A 216 7.01 3.63 -0.37
CA ARG A 216 6.98 4.95 0.27
C ARG A 216 5.56 5.47 0.38
N LEU A 217 5.29 6.13 1.50
CA LEU A 217 4.11 6.95 1.73
C LEU A 217 4.57 8.38 2.05
N ARG A 218 4.18 9.35 1.23
CA ARG A 218 4.28 10.76 1.52
C ARG A 218 2.92 11.25 1.99
N PHE A 219 2.85 11.97 3.09
CA PHE A 219 1.59 12.44 3.64
C PHE A 219 1.73 13.82 4.25
N ARG A 220 0.62 14.57 4.27
CA ARG A 220 0.55 15.85 4.96
C ARG A 220 0.22 15.59 6.43
N HIS A 221 1.13 15.99 7.31
CA HIS A 221 0.95 15.75 8.74
C HIS A 221 -0.29 16.47 9.27
N PRO A 222 -1.21 15.80 9.98
CA PRO A 222 -2.52 16.36 10.32
C PRO A 222 -2.43 17.55 11.26
N HIS A 223 -1.44 17.58 12.15
CA HIS A 223 -1.26 18.64 13.14
C HIS A 223 -0.39 19.79 12.61
N THR A 224 0.74 19.50 11.97
CA THR A 224 1.69 20.53 11.52
C THR A 224 1.40 21.06 10.12
N GLY A 225 0.67 20.30 9.31
CA GLY A 225 0.42 20.61 7.91
C GLY A 225 1.63 20.41 6.99
N GLU A 226 2.77 19.95 7.51
CA GLU A 226 3.98 19.70 6.74
C GLU A 226 3.91 18.40 5.96
N TRP A 227 4.57 18.35 4.80
CA TRP A 227 4.73 17.12 4.05
C TRP A 227 5.84 16.25 4.64
N MET A 228 5.47 15.06 5.05
CA MET A 228 6.38 14.04 5.55
C MET A 228 6.48 12.88 4.56
N MET A 229 7.62 12.20 4.53
CA MET A 229 7.81 10.98 3.73
C MET A 229 8.39 9.89 4.60
N VAL A 230 7.75 8.74 4.61
CA VAL A 230 8.22 7.51 5.26
C VAL A 230 8.37 6.43 4.21
N GLY A 231 9.48 5.74 4.24
CA GLY A 231 9.80 4.64 3.34
C GLY A 231 10.62 3.56 4.02
N HIS A 232 10.86 2.46 3.31
CA HIS A 232 11.73 1.38 3.77
C HIS A 232 12.60 0.86 2.63
N LEU A 233 13.59 0.04 2.95
CA LEU A 233 14.37 -0.69 1.95
C LEU A 233 13.54 -1.88 1.48
N SER A 234 13.01 -1.76 0.27
CA SER A 234 12.22 -2.84 -0.31
C SER A 234 13.10 -4.05 -0.64
N PRO A 235 12.66 -5.27 -0.33
CA PRO A 235 13.36 -6.48 -0.76
C PRO A 235 13.34 -6.68 -2.28
N LEU A 236 12.63 -5.82 -3.03
CA LEU A 236 12.60 -5.83 -4.49
C LEU A 236 13.64 -4.89 -5.11
N THR A 237 14.22 -3.96 -4.33
CA THR A 237 15.32 -3.11 -4.81
C THR A 237 16.54 -3.99 -5.12
N PRO A 238 17.21 -3.81 -6.27
CA PRO A 238 18.47 -4.47 -6.52
C PRO A 238 19.45 -4.14 -5.39
N THR A 239 20.10 -5.15 -4.85
CA THR A 239 21.25 -4.93 -3.97
C THR A 239 22.36 -4.32 -4.82
N PRO A 240 23.02 -3.24 -4.37
CA PRO A 240 24.10 -2.61 -5.12
C PRO A 240 25.27 -3.55 -5.35
#